data_3f02f0493d120c1887232b315e929953
#
_entry.id   3f02f0493d120c1887232b315e929953
#
_cell.length_a   1.000
_cell.length_b   1.000
_cell.length_c   1.000
_cell.angle_alpha   90.00
_cell.angle_beta   90.00
_cell.angle_gamma   90.00
#
_symmetry.space_group_name_H-M   'P 1'
#
loop_
_entity.id
_entity.type
_entity.pdbx_description
1 polymer ?
#
loop_
_entity_poly.entity_id
_entity_poly.type
_entity_poly.pdbx_seq_one_letter_code
_entity_poly.pdbx_strand_id
1 'polypeptide(L)'
;MDSNPVEITVLGQGQATFAPERCTISLTVRSDGRSAEAATEPAHRLVRELTELIDPLYNQKSGPIDRWSLDQVRHSRNRPFNHDGEQLPYVYQAVASIDVEFSQLDVIDAFVYAVSALDGVDIGSFDWTLTEESVQKNTRHVRKLAVQDALDKAEVYAQSVGLVSVKALAIADPGLLGVTAGHQDYGMAARAYAGREAEGFEFKPQDIALRAEVHARFAAN
;
A
#
# COMPACT_ATOMS: atom_id res chain seq x y z
N MET A 1 38.39 13.11 -40.41
CA MET A 1 36.98 12.76 -40.70
C MET A 1 36.23 12.85 -39.37
N ASP A 2 35.53 13.96 -39.16
CA ASP A 2 34.66 14.07 -37.98
C ASP A 2 33.50 13.09 -38.17
N SER A 3 33.65 11.92 -37.58
CA SER A 3 32.51 10.99 -37.51
C SER A 3 31.48 11.58 -36.59
N ASN A 4 30.31 11.88 -37.09
CA ASN A 4 29.21 12.33 -36.28
C ASN A 4 28.94 11.24 -35.18
N PRO A 5 28.91 11.57 -33.87
CA PRO A 5 28.74 10.57 -32.85
C PRO A 5 27.40 9.83 -33.03
N VAL A 6 27.40 8.53 -32.80
CA VAL A 6 26.15 7.75 -32.84
C VAL A 6 25.36 8.09 -31.59
N GLU A 7 24.10 8.43 -31.78
CA GLU A 7 23.17 8.71 -30.67
C GLU A 7 22.43 7.45 -30.27
N ILE A 8 22.50 7.12 -28.97
CA ILE A 8 21.85 5.97 -28.37
C ILE A 8 20.80 6.48 -27.37
N THR A 9 19.54 6.11 -27.55
CA THR A 9 18.46 6.43 -26.62
C THR A 9 17.95 5.15 -25.99
N VAL A 10 17.90 5.10 -24.67
CA VAL A 10 17.50 3.92 -23.89
C VAL A 10 16.53 4.28 -22.78
N LEU A 11 15.77 3.27 -22.35
CA LEU A 11 15.01 3.26 -21.12
C LEU A 11 15.80 2.49 -20.04
N GLY A 12 16.16 3.18 -18.99
CA GLY A 12 16.73 2.55 -17.80
C GLY A 12 15.65 2.25 -16.77
N GLN A 13 15.78 1.10 -16.10
CA GLN A 13 14.84 0.62 -15.09
C GLN A 13 15.59 0.24 -13.82
N GLY A 14 15.03 0.65 -12.67
CA GLY A 14 15.54 0.28 -11.36
C GLY A 14 14.42 -0.27 -10.50
N GLN A 15 14.70 -1.36 -9.78
CA GLN A 15 13.77 -1.97 -8.85
C GLN A 15 14.53 -2.48 -7.63
N ALA A 16 13.92 -2.30 -6.45
CA ALA A 16 14.39 -2.92 -5.21
C ALA A 16 13.19 -3.21 -4.30
N THR A 17 13.33 -4.20 -3.42
CA THR A 17 12.32 -4.61 -2.45
C THR A 17 12.77 -4.28 -1.04
N PHE A 18 11.83 -3.91 -0.19
CA PHE A 18 12.07 -3.46 1.18
C PHE A 18 11.04 -4.08 2.10
N ALA A 19 11.48 -4.52 3.27
CA ALA A 19 10.56 -4.98 4.30
C ALA A 19 9.64 -3.84 4.75
N PRO A 20 8.35 -4.09 5.00
CA PRO A 20 7.44 -3.07 5.49
C PRO A 20 7.84 -2.57 6.88
N GLU A 21 7.54 -1.31 7.14
CA GLU A 21 7.86 -0.61 8.40
C GLU A 21 6.60 -0.22 9.16
N ARG A 22 5.44 -0.27 8.50
CA ARG A 22 4.12 0.10 9.02
C ARG A 22 3.08 -0.89 8.53
N CYS A 23 2.04 -1.04 9.34
CA CYS A 23 0.84 -1.77 8.95
C CYS A 23 -0.39 -1.00 9.41
N THR A 24 -1.29 -0.68 8.48
CA THR A 24 -2.62 -0.17 8.84
C THR A 24 -3.63 -1.31 8.79
N ILE A 25 -4.31 -1.57 9.89
CA ILE A 25 -5.38 -2.55 9.98
C ILE A 25 -6.71 -1.80 9.97
N SER A 26 -7.57 -2.14 9.01
CA SER A 26 -8.93 -1.61 8.94
C SER A 26 -9.88 -2.54 9.66
N LEU A 27 -10.59 -2.01 10.65
CA LEU A 27 -11.59 -2.70 11.45
C LEU A 27 -12.98 -2.14 11.13
N THR A 28 -13.98 -3.00 11.13
CA THR A 28 -15.38 -2.59 10.95
C THR A 28 -16.21 -3.11 12.13
N VAL A 29 -16.76 -2.19 12.89
CA VAL A 29 -17.77 -2.49 13.91
C VAL A 29 -19.12 -2.52 13.24
N ARG A 30 -19.89 -3.58 13.45
CA ARG A 30 -21.25 -3.74 12.93
C ARG A 30 -22.20 -4.21 14.02
N SER A 31 -23.37 -3.56 14.10
CA SER A 31 -24.44 -3.97 14.98
C SER A 31 -25.79 -3.82 14.30
N ASP A 32 -26.65 -4.78 14.50
CA ASP A 32 -28.01 -4.81 13.97
C ASP A 32 -29.03 -4.69 15.13
N GLY A 33 -30.18 -4.08 14.84
CA GLY A 33 -31.23 -3.90 15.84
C GLY A 33 -32.64 -3.74 15.24
N ARG A 34 -33.65 -3.86 16.09
CA ARG A 34 -35.06 -3.64 15.70
C ARG A 34 -35.43 -2.14 15.64
N SER A 35 -34.60 -1.27 16.20
CA SER A 35 -34.69 0.20 16.09
C SER A 35 -33.29 0.79 15.89
N ALA A 36 -33.21 2.07 15.54
CA ALA A 36 -31.96 2.78 15.41
C ALA A 36 -31.16 2.76 16.73
N GLU A 37 -31.83 3.00 17.87
CA GLU A 37 -31.19 2.98 19.20
C GLU A 37 -30.66 1.58 19.53
N ALA A 38 -31.46 0.52 19.26
CA ALA A 38 -31.06 -0.87 19.52
C ALA A 38 -29.86 -1.34 18.66
N ALA A 39 -29.60 -0.70 17.52
CA ALA A 39 -28.40 -0.93 16.72
C ALA A 39 -27.22 -0.06 17.21
N THR A 40 -27.48 1.16 17.66
CA THR A 40 -26.44 2.14 18.02
C THR A 40 -25.74 1.81 19.33
N GLU A 41 -26.47 1.43 20.37
CA GLU A 41 -25.92 1.16 21.70
C GLU A 41 -24.86 0.03 21.72
N PRO A 42 -25.10 -1.15 21.07
CA PRO A 42 -24.07 -2.18 20.97
C PRO A 42 -22.86 -1.70 20.15
N ALA A 43 -23.06 -0.95 19.06
CA ALA A 43 -21.96 -0.41 18.26
C ALA A 43 -21.06 0.53 19.10
N HIS A 44 -21.65 1.43 19.88
CA HIS A 44 -20.89 2.31 20.79
C HIS A 44 -20.13 1.53 21.87
N ARG A 45 -20.68 0.43 22.36
CA ARG A 45 -19.99 -0.44 23.32
C ARG A 45 -18.77 -1.08 22.70
N LEU A 46 -18.92 -1.68 21.50
CA LEU A 46 -17.82 -2.29 20.76
C LEU A 46 -16.72 -1.29 20.41
N VAL A 47 -17.08 -0.06 20.01
CA VAL A 47 -16.10 1.01 19.78
C VAL A 47 -15.32 1.32 21.06
N ARG A 48 -15.97 1.37 22.23
CA ARG A 48 -15.26 1.56 23.51
C ARG A 48 -14.32 0.40 23.82
N GLU A 49 -14.78 -0.85 23.68
CA GLU A 49 -13.97 -2.05 23.90
C GLU A 49 -12.72 -2.05 22.99
N LEU A 50 -12.88 -1.68 21.71
CA LEU A 50 -11.74 -1.51 20.80
C LEU A 50 -10.81 -0.37 21.23
N THR A 51 -11.35 0.75 21.67
CA THR A 51 -10.54 1.88 22.17
C THR A 51 -9.73 1.47 23.41
N GLU A 52 -10.31 0.68 24.31
CA GLU A 52 -9.62 0.13 25.49
C GLU A 52 -8.48 -0.83 25.12
N LEU A 53 -8.55 -1.52 23.98
CA LEU A 53 -7.44 -2.32 23.44
C LEU A 53 -6.37 -1.46 22.74
N ILE A 54 -6.75 -0.35 22.11
CA ILE A 54 -5.86 0.55 21.39
C ILE A 54 -5.07 1.46 22.33
N ASP A 55 -5.75 2.06 23.32
CA ASP A 55 -5.19 3.10 24.18
C ASP A 55 -3.87 2.70 24.88
N PRO A 56 -3.72 1.49 25.45
CA PRO A 56 -2.47 1.08 26.09
C PRO A 56 -1.29 0.96 25.10
N LEU A 57 -1.57 0.72 23.82
CA LEU A 57 -0.59 0.56 22.74
C LEU A 57 -0.31 1.87 22.02
N TYR A 58 -1.18 2.88 22.20
CA TYR A 58 -1.08 4.13 21.47
C TYR A 58 -0.08 5.09 22.11
N ASN A 59 0.94 5.45 21.35
CA ASN A 59 1.81 6.58 21.63
C ASN A 59 2.44 7.07 20.33
N GLN A 60 2.07 8.25 19.89
CA GLN A 60 2.49 8.87 18.62
C GLN A 60 4.01 8.90 18.39
N LYS A 61 4.82 8.87 19.46
CA LYS A 61 6.30 8.98 19.33
C LYS A 61 7.03 7.66 19.48
N SER A 62 6.48 6.73 20.24
CA SER A 62 7.23 5.53 20.64
C SER A 62 6.35 4.30 20.93
N GLY A 63 5.05 4.38 20.75
CA GLY A 63 4.14 3.26 20.98
C GLY A 63 4.12 2.29 19.79
N PRO A 64 3.62 1.07 20.03
CA PRO A 64 3.33 0.14 18.96
C PRO A 64 2.34 0.68 17.92
N ILE A 65 1.37 1.46 18.37
CA ILE A 65 0.42 2.20 17.54
C ILE A 65 0.82 3.68 17.58
N ASP A 66 1.11 4.28 16.42
CA ASP A 66 1.46 5.71 16.30
C ASP A 66 0.31 6.57 15.78
N ARG A 67 -0.69 5.95 15.15
CA ARG A 67 -1.90 6.62 14.68
C ARG A 67 -3.10 5.68 14.67
N TRP A 68 -4.27 6.21 14.99
CA TRP A 68 -5.54 5.55 14.73
C TRP A 68 -6.63 6.59 14.45
N SER A 69 -7.69 6.17 13.78
CA SER A 69 -8.84 7.00 13.46
C SER A 69 -10.14 6.21 13.57
N LEU A 70 -11.19 6.89 13.97
CA LEU A 70 -12.55 6.36 14.01
C LEU A 70 -13.40 7.21 13.08
N ASP A 71 -14.01 6.59 12.09
CA ASP A 71 -14.99 7.22 11.23
C ASP A 71 -16.33 7.40 11.96
N GLN A 72 -17.12 8.33 11.43
CA GLN A 72 -18.48 8.54 11.90
C GLN A 72 -19.31 7.25 11.82
N VAL A 73 -20.06 6.94 12.90
CA VAL A 73 -21.03 5.84 12.91
C VAL A 73 -22.13 6.12 11.85
N ARG A 74 -22.23 5.23 10.89
CA ARG A 74 -23.24 5.30 9.82
C ARG A 74 -24.44 4.44 10.18
N HIS A 75 -25.61 4.98 9.97
CA HIS A 75 -26.87 4.30 10.21
C HIS A 75 -27.55 3.98 8.89
N SER A 76 -28.02 2.76 8.76
CA SER A 76 -28.85 2.32 7.64
C SER A 76 -30.01 1.46 8.13
N ARG A 77 -30.98 1.25 7.29
CA ARG A 77 -32.03 0.26 7.51
C ARG A 77 -32.33 -0.46 6.22
N ASN A 78 -32.48 -1.75 6.32
CA ASN A 78 -32.90 -2.59 5.21
C ASN A 78 -34.07 -3.48 5.62
N ARG A 79 -34.77 -4.02 4.65
CA ARG A 79 -35.76 -5.04 4.89
C ARG A 79 -35.24 -6.33 4.29
N PRO A 80 -35.04 -7.38 5.11
CA PRO A 80 -34.58 -8.69 4.60
C PRO A 80 -35.58 -9.22 3.57
N PHE A 81 -35.06 -9.91 2.57
CA PHE A 81 -35.87 -10.58 1.56
C PHE A 81 -36.49 -11.85 2.15
N ASN A 82 -37.81 -12.07 1.87
CA ASN A 82 -38.52 -13.28 2.21
C ASN A 82 -39.04 -13.98 0.92
N HIS A 83 -38.70 -15.25 0.76
CA HIS A 83 -39.14 -16.07 -0.38
C HIS A 83 -40.67 -16.27 -0.40
N ASP A 84 -41.32 -16.18 0.76
CA ASP A 84 -42.77 -16.42 0.89
C ASP A 84 -43.62 -15.19 0.58
N GLY A 85 -43.03 -14.05 0.17
CA GLY A 85 -43.69 -12.81 -0.18
C GLY A 85 -44.17 -11.99 1.00
N GLU A 86 -43.90 -12.38 2.24
CA GLU A 86 -44.23 -11.59 3.43
C GLU A 86 -43.25 -10.43 3.60
N GLN A 87 -43.77 -9.26 4.03
CA GLN A 87 -42.96 -8.12 4.37
C GLN A 87 -42.35 -8.30 5.77
N LEU A 88 -41.05 -8.68 5.83
CA LEU A 88 -40.32 -8.73 7.09
C LEU A 88 -40.14 -7.33 7.70
N PRO A 89 -40.02 -7.23 9.05
CA PRO A 89 -39.72 -5.95 9.70
C PRO A 89 -38.39 -5.37 9.22
N TYR A 90 -38.22 -4.05 9.37
CA TYR A 90 -36.94 -3.39 9.10
C TYR A 90 -35.88 -3.87 10.09
N VAL A 91 -34.67 -4.09 9.58
CA VAL A 91 -33.44 -4.25 10.38
C VAL A 91 -32.68 -2.93 10.29
N TYR A 92 -32.40 -2.34 11.43
CA TYR A 92 -31.56 -1.18 11.55
C TYR A 92 -30.14 -1.62 11.79
N GLN A 93 -29.20 -0.95 11.13
CA GLN A 93 -27.78 -1.28 11.20
C GLN A 93 -26.96 -0.05 11.56
N ALA A 94 -26.04 -0.19 12.49
CA ALA A 94 -25.02 0.79 12.82
C ALA A 94 -23.66 0.21 12.43
N VAL A 95 -22.86 0.98 11.67
CA VAL A 95 -21.52 0.58 11.18
C VAL A 95 -20.54 1.71 11.47
N ALA A 96 -19.39 1.37 12.04
CA ALA A 96 -18.25 2.28 12.21
C ALA A 96 -16.98 1.63 11.66
N SER A 97 -16.10 2.43 11.07
CA SER A 97 -14.78 1.98 10.60
C SER A 97 -13.70 2.58 11.49
N ILE A 98 -12.72 1.78 11.82
CA ILE A 98 -11.56 2.17 12.63
C ILE A 98 -10.31 1.73 11.87
N ASP A 99 -9.40 2.65 11.61
CA ASP A 99 -8.07 2.34 11.06
C ASP A 99 -7.03 2.51 12.16
N VAL A 100 -6.18 1.48 12.30
CA VAL A 100 -5.12 1.44 13.33
C VAL A 100 -3.79 1.22 12.65
N GLU A 101 -2.88 2.19 12.74
CA GLU A 101 -1.54 2.14 12.14
C GLU A 101 -0.50 1.73 13.18
N PHE A 102 0.16 0.61 12.89
CA PHE A 102 1.20 0.02 13.72
C PHE A 102 2.59 0.42 13.22
N SER A 103 3.44 0.84 14.14
CA SER A 103 4.87 1.08 13.94
C SER A 103 5.73 -0.08 14.45
N GLN A 104 5.21 -0.90 15.36
CA GLN A 104 5.83 -2.14 15.81
C GLN A 104 4.98 -3.31 15.33
N LEU A 105 5.54 -4.08 14.39
CA LEU A 105 4.78 -5.11 13.68
C LEU A 105 4.62 -6.41 14.46
N ASP A 106 5.48 -6.63 15.45
CA ASP A 106 5.52 -7.81 16.31
C ASP A 106 4.34 -7.91 17.29
N VAL A 107 3.62 -6.81 17.53
CA VAL A 107 2.43 -6.81 18.40
C VAL A 107 1.13 -7.09 17.65
N ILE A 108 1.15 -7.12 16.32
CA ILE A 108 -0.04 -7.25 15.48
C ILE A 108 -0.80 -8.55 15.76
N ASP A 109 -0.09 -9.68 15.91
CA ASP A 109 -0.70 -10.98 16.15
C ASP A 109 -1.53 -10.98 17.44
N ALA A 110 -0.96 -10.44 18.51
CA ALA A 110 -1.64 -10.34 19.80
C ALA A 110 -2.85 -9.39 19.73
N PHE A 111 -2.73 -8.26 19.03
CA PHE A 111 -3.82 -7.33 18.82
C PHE A 111 -4.96 -7.95 18.00
N VAL A 112 -4.65 -8.60 16.87
CA VAL A 112 -5.63 -9.29 16.03
C VAL A 112 -6.34 -10.40 16.81
N TYR A 113 -5.60 -11.16 17.61
CA TYR A 113 -6.21 -12.19 18.47
C TYR A 113 -7.19 -11.58 19.47
N ALA A 114 -6.84 -10.47 20.11
CA ALA A 114 -7.73 -9.79 21.06
C ALA A 114 -9.00 -9.23 20.38
N VAL A 115 -8.83 -8.62 19.18
CA VAL A 115 -9.95 -8.07 18.39
C VAL A 115 -10.86 -9.18 17.88
N SER A 116 -10.33 -10.34 17.48
CA SER A 116 -11.12 -11.47 16.98
C SER A 116 -12.05 -12.09 18.03
N ALA A 117 -11.83 -11.79 19.31
CA ALA A 117 -12.71 -12.20 20.40
C ALA A 117 -13.95 -11.29 20.58
N LEU A 118 -14.02 -10.17 19.86
CA LEU A 118 -15.12 -9.21 19.93
C LEU A 118 -16.19 -9.53 18.88
N ASP A 119 -17.32 -10.06 19.32
CA ASP A 119 -18.46 -10.32 18.44
C ASP A 119 -19.00 -9.01 17.84
N GLY A 120 -19.07 -8.90 16.52
CA GLY A 120 -19.54 -7.71 15.79
C GLY A 120 -18.41 -6.79 15.34
N VAL A 121 -17.15 -7.23 15.45
CA VAL A 121 -15.99 -6.56 14.86
C VAL A 121 -15.42 -7.44 13.75
N ASP A 122 -15.42 -6.89 12.54
CA ASP A 122 -14.81 -7.51 11.38
C ASP A 122 -13.40 -6.96 11.18
N ILE A 123 -12.40 -7.82 11.05
CA ILE A 123 -11.03 -7.45 10.68
C ILE A 123 -10.96 -7.45 9.16
N GLY A 124 -10.70 -6.29 8.58
CA GLY A 124 -10.66 -6.08 7.14
C GLY A 124 -9.25 -6.24 6.53
N SER A 125 -8.77 -5.19 5.84
CA SER A 125 -7.50 -5.21 5.14
C SER A 125 -6.32 -4.89 6.05
N PHE A 126 -5.16 -5.47 5.69
CA PHE A 126 -3.85 -5.11 6.20
C PHE A 126 -3.11 -4.37 5.08
N ASP A 127 -2.79 -3.11 5.30
CA ASP A 127 -2.05 -2.27 4.35
C ASP A 127 -0.62 -2.06 4.88
N TRP A 128 0.33 -2.76 4.25
CA TRP A 128 1.73 -2.75 4.62
C TRP A 128 2.47 -1.63 3.87
N THR A 129 3.11 -0.74 4.61
CA THR A 129 3.74 0.44 4.03
C THR A 129 5.16 0.67 4.58
N LEU A 130 5.92 1.49 3.86
CA LEU A 130 7.16 2.10 4.33
C LEU A 130 6.84 3.45 4.98
N THR A 131 7.69 3.90 5.87
CA THR A 131 7.64 5.30 6.34
C THR A 131 7.92 6.26 5.20
N GLU A 132 7.41 7.49 5.30
CA GLU A 132 7.64 8.52 4.29
C GLU A 132 9.13 8.79 4.07
N GLU A 133 9.93 8.80 5.14
CA GLU A 133 11.38 8.94 5.07
C GLU A 133 12.02 7.80 4.27
N SER A 134 11.62 6.55 4.55
CA SER A 134 12.13 5.38 3.83
C SER A 134 11.69 5.38 2.37
N VAL A 135 10.45 5.79 2.07
CA VAL A 135 10.00 5.95 0.68
C VAL A 135 10.89 6.94 -0.06
N GLN A 136 11.17 8.11 0.52
CA GLN A 136 12.01 9.12 -0.11
C GLN A 136 13.46 8.63 -0.32
N LYS A 137 14.06 8.02 0.71
CA LYS A 137 15.42 7.47 0.67
C LYS A 137 15.52 6.35 -0.39
N ASN A 138 14.58 5.41 -0.36
CA ASN A 138 14.60 4.24 -1.22
C ASN A 138 14.22 4.60 -2.67
N THR A 139 13.36 5.60 -2.90
CA THR A 139 13.10 6.14 -4.23
C THR A 139 14.38 6.72 -4.87
N ARG A 140 15.20 7.42 -4.08
CA ARG A 140 16.51 7.89 -4.57
C ARG A 140 17.44 6.73 -4.95
N HIS A 141 17.39 5.63 -4.19
CA HIS A 141 18.18 4.44 -4.48
C HIS A 141 17.74 3.79 -5.80
N VAL A 142 16.45 3.54 -6.00
CA VAL A 142 15.96 2.89 -7.23
C VAL A 142 16.13 3.78 -8.46
N ARG A 143 16.08 5.12 -8.32
CA ARG A 143 16.44 6.05 -9.41
C ARG A 143 17.91 5.93 -9.81
N LYS A 144 18.83 5.74 -8.87
CA LYS A 144 20.24 5.49 -9.19
C LYS A 144 20.42 4.18 -9.96
N LEU A 145 19.69 3.12 -9.55
CA LEU A 145 19.71 1.84 -10.28
C LEU A 145 19.18 2.02 -11.71
N ALA A 146 18.12 2.79 -11.91
CA ALA A 146 17.59 3.06 -13.25
C ALA A 146 18.60 3.81 -14.14
N VAL A 147 19.33 4.80 -13.61
CA VAL A 147 20.36 5.50 -14.36
C VAL A 147 21.53 4.58 -14.69
N GLN A 148 21.93 3.70 -13.76
CA GLN A 148 22.99 2.72 -14.00
C GLN A 148 22.60 1.73 -15.10
N ASP A 149 21.38 1.18 -15.06
CA ASP A 149 20.86 0.29 -16.10
C ASP A 149 20.79 0.97 -17.47
N ALA A 150 20.43 2.28 -17.53
CA ALA A 150 20.47 3.04 -18.77
C ALA A 150 21.90 3.17 -19.32
N LEU A 151 22.89 3.42 -18.46
CA LEU A 151 24.31 3.51 -18.85
C LEU A 151 24.82 2.16 -19.35
N ASP A 152 24.57 1.08 -18.59
CA ASP A 152 25.00 -0.27 -18.96
C ASP A 152 24.42 -0.69 -20.32
N LYS A 153 23.13 -0.40 -20.59
CA LYS A 153 22.51 -0.64 -21.90
C LYS A 153 23.16 0.15 -23.01
N ALA A 154 23.47 1.42 -22.78
CA ALA A 154 24.11 2.28 -23.79
C ALA A 154 25.52 1.78 -24.11
N GLU A 155 26.29 1.34 -23.12
CA GLU A 155 27.63 0.75 -23.31
C GLU A 155 27.56 -0.53 -24.11
N VAL A 156 26.64 -1.43 -23.83
CA VAL A 156 26.44 -2.68 -24.58
C VAL A 156 26.11 -2.38 -26.04
N TYR A 157 25.23 -1.41 -26.30
CA TYR A 157 24.88 -1.02 -27.69
C TYR A 157 26.07 -0.39 -28.43
N ALA A 158 26.83 0.51 -27.77
CA ALA A 158 28.00 1.12 -28.34
C ALA A 158 29.04 0.06 -28.73
N GLN A 159 29.38 -0.83 -27.82
CA GLN A 159 30.34 -1.92 -28.04
C GLN A 159 29.92 -2.87 -29.17
N SER A 160 28.61 -3.16 -29.27
CA SER A 160 28.05 -4.02 -30.33
C SER A 160 28.24 -3.47 -31.74
N VAL A 161 28.43 -2.16 -31.87
CA VAL A 161 28.70 -1.49 -33.17
C VAL A 161 30.16 -1.02 -33.31
N GLY A 162 31.04 -1.47 -32.40
CA GLY A 162 32.47 -1.19 -32.46
C GLY A 162 32.89 0.18 -31.88
N LEU A 163 32.02 0.83 -31.12
CA LEU A 163 32.31 2.08 -30.41
C LEU A 163 32.79 1.79 -28.96
N VAL A 164 33.68 2.64 -28.45
CA VAL A 164 34.41 2.33 -27.20
C VAL A 164 33.90 3.09 -26.00
N SER A 165 33.26 4.25 -26.21
CA SER A 165 32.84 5.11 -25.12
C SER A 165 31.44 5.68 -25.31
N VAL A 166 30.76 5.92 -24.20
CA VAL A 166 29.46 6.59 -24.18
C VAL A 166 29.52 7.81 -23.26
N LYS A 167 28.86 8.89 -23.67
CA LYS A 167 28.74 10.13 -22.90
C LYS A 167 27.27 10.51 -22.81
N ALA A 168 26.76 10.72 -21.60
CA ALA A 168 25.39 11.17 -21.42
C ALA A 168 25.16 12.55 -22.05
N LEU A 169 24.11 12.66 -22.85
CA LEU A 169 23.63 13.91 -23.47
C LEU A 169 22.41 14.46 -22.74
N ALA A 170 21.50 13.57 -22.32
CA ALA A 170 20.29 13.91 -21.60
C ALA A 170 19.82 12.76 -20.74
N ILE A 171 19.26 13.08 -19.58
CA ILE A 171 18.55 12.15 -18.69
C ILE A 171 17.26 12.86 -18.27
N ALA A 172 16.15 12.17 -18.37
CA ALA A 172 14.84 12.69 -18.03
C ALA A 172 13.91 11.62 -17.48
N ASP A 173 12.90 12.03 -16.74
CA ASP A 173 11.80 11.15 -16.38
C ASP A 173 11.04 10.68 -17.63
N PRO A 174 10.33 9.55 -17.59
CA PRO A 174 9.62 9.00 -18.73
C PRO A 174 8.70 10.03 -19.42
N GLY A 175 8.77 10.08 -20.75
CA GLY A 175 7.96 11.00 -21.58
C GLY A 175 8.54 12.40 -21.80
N LEU A 176 9.56 12.83 -21.05
CA LEU A 176 10.12 14.20 -21.19
C LEU A 176 11.18 14.35 -22.30
N LEU A 177 11.71 13.26 -22.87
CA LEU A 177 12.65 13.30 -23.99
C LEU A 177 11.97 13.24 -25.38
N GLY A 178 10.66 13.47 -25.45
CA GLY A 178 9.92 13.47 -26.72
C GLY A 178 9.73 12.09 -27.37
N VAL A 179 10.10 11.03 -26.68
CA VAL A 179 9.79 9.65 -27.06
C VAL A 179 8.42 9.34 -26.49
N THR A 180 7.38 9.36 -27.31
CA THR A 180 6.05 8.86 -26.96
C THR A 180 6.09 7.34 -26.84
N ALA A 181 6.65 6.83 -25.75
CA ALA A 181 6.33 5.49 -25.30
C ALA A 181 4.87 5.54 -24.83
N GLY A 182 4.04 4.62 -25.34
CA GLY A 182 2.63 4.55 -24.93
C GLY A 182 2.51 4.60 -23.42
N HIS A 183 1.61 5.44 -22.94
CA HIS A 183 1.32 5.58 -21.51
C HIS A 183 0.92 4.22 -20.95
N GLN A 184 1.84 3.57 -20.26
CA GLN A 184 1.47 2.63 -19.24
C GLN A 184 1.54 3.41 -17.91
N ASP A 185 0.35 3.78 -17.44
CA ASP A 185 0.19 4.29 -16.08
C ASP A 185 0.67 3.22 -15.09
N TYR A 186 1.91 3.34 -14.67
CA TYR A 186 2.41 2.60 -13.52
C TYR A 186 2.01 3.36 -12.26
N GLY A 187 0.73 3.24 -11.93
CA GLY A 187 0.25 3.60 -10.62
C GLY A 187 1.07 2.85 -9.56
N MET A 188 1.58 3.57 -8.57
CA MET A 188 2.12 2.98 -7.36
C MET A 188 0.99 2.22 -6.66
N ALA A 189 0.85 0.93 -6.95
CA ALA A 189 -0.08 0.04 -6.31
C ALA A 189 0.61 -1.30 -6.04
N ALA A 190 1.42 -1.33 -4.99
CA ALA A 190 1.70 -2.59 -4.34
C ALA A 190 0.55 -2.87 -3.35
N ARG A 191 -0.59 -3.35 -3.83
CA ARG A 191 -1.61 -3.98 -3.00
C ARG A 191 -1.35 -5.48 -3.01
N ALA A 192 -0.78 -6.00 -1.93
CA ALA A 192 -0.75 -7.43 -1.70
C ALA A 192 -2.11 -7.86 -1.13
N TYR A 193 -2.88 -8.63 -1.90
CA TYR A 193 -4.04 -9.35 -1.42
C TYR A 193 -3.55 -10.67 -0.83
N ALA A 194 -3.63 -10.86 0.48
CA ALA A 194 -3.47 -12.16 1.12
C ALA A 194 -4.86 -12.78 1.34
N GLY A 195 -5.13 -13.88 0.67
CA GLY A 195 -6.30 -14.70 0.91
C GLY A 195 -5.91 -16.10 1.35
N ARG A 196 -6.50 -16.54 2.51
CA ARG A 196 -6.75 -17.91 3.02
C ARG A 196 -5.55 -18.71 3.54
N GLU A 197 -5.56 -19.33 4.68
CA GLU A 197 -6.46 -20.12 5.54
C GLU A 197 -5.84 -20.28 6.94
N ALA A 198 -6.66 -20.48 7.97
CA ALA A 198 -6.32 -20.48 9.37
C ALA A 198 -5.67 -21.79 9.86
N GLU A 199 -4.51 -21.66 10.46
CA GLU A 199 -4.02 -22.41 11.63
C GLU A 199 -2.78 -21.68 12.12
N GLY A 200 -2.93 -20.88 13.22
CA GLY A 200 -1.85 -20.07 13.82
C GLY A 200 -1.35 -18.98 12.87
N PHE A 201 -2.00 -17.82 12.89
CA PHE A 201 -1.60 -16.70 12.01
C PHE A 201 -0.20 -16.20 12.41
N GLU A 202 0.83 -16.66 11.74
CA GLU A 202 2.10 -15.94 11.64
C GLU A 202 1.94 -14.98 10.45
N PHE A 203 1.69 -13.70 10.71
CA PHE A 203 1.65 -12.69 9.65
C PHE A 203 3.04 -12.58 9.02
N LYS A 204 3.15 -13.00 7.78
CA LYS A 204 4.35 -12.83 6.97
C LYS A 204 4.10 -11.75 5.91
N PRO A 205 4.39 -10.48 6.22
CA PRO A 205 4.19 -9.39 5.27
C PRO A 205 5.05 -9.59 4.03
N GLN A 206 4.50 -9.20 2.86
CA GLN A 206 5.28 -9.19 1.63
C GLN A 206 6.16 -7.94 1.58
N ASP A 207 7.36 -8.11 1.04
CA ASP A 207 8.24 -6.99 0.74
C ASP A 207 7.59 -6.00 -0.23
N ILE A 208 7.84 -4.73 -0.01
CA ILE A 208 7.33 -3.63 -0.81
C ILE A 208 8.32 -3.34 -1.94
N ALA A 209 7.87 -3.50 -3.19
CA ALA A 209 8.68 -3.22 -4.36
C ALA A 209 8.57 -1.74 -4.75
N LEU A 210 9.69 -1.04 -4.80
CA LEU A 210 9.80 0.29 -5.39
C LEU A 210 10.46 0.17 -6.78
N ARG A 211 9.98 0.98 -7.72
CA ARG A 211 10.46 1.03 -9.11
C ARG A 211 10.70 2.46 -9.55
N ALA A 212 11.67 2.62 -10.44
CA ALA A 212 11.92 3.86 -11.13
C ALA A 212 12.32 3.60 -12.57
N GLU A 213 11.99 4.52 -13.46
CA GLU A 213 12.37 4.50 -14.87
C GLU A 213 12.98 5.85 -15.23
N VAL A 214 13.95 5.82 -16.16
CA VAL A 214 14.55 7.02 -16.73
C VAL A 214 14.73 6.85 -18.22
N HIS A 215 14.44 7.88 -18.99
CA HIS A 215 14.86 7.98 -20.37
C HIS A 215 16.23 8.64 -20.42
N ALA A 216 17.18 8.01 -21.11
CA ALA A 216 18.52 8.55 -21.24
C ALA A 216 18.97 8.52 -22.69
N ARG A 217 19.73 9.56 -23.07
CA ARG A 217 20.32 9.73 -24.39
C ARG A 217 21.82 9.90 -24.25
N PHE A 218 22.57 9.15 -25.02
CA PHE A 218 24.02 9.12 -24.99
C PHE A 218 24.61 9.36 -26.39
N ALA A 219 25.78 10.00 -26.45
CA ALA A 219 26.64 9.98 -27.64
C ALA A 219 27.67 8.86 -27.45
N ALA A 220 27.84 8.05 -28.49
CA ALA A 220 28.87 6.99 -28.57
C ALA A 220 29.93 7.32 -29.60
N ASN A 221 31.20 7.06 -29.24
CA ASN A 221 32.38 7.31 -30.06
C ASN A 221 33.29 6.09 -30.10
#